data_c965c9f6a738b471aaad31ddc6b46169
#
_entry.id   c965c9f6a738b471aaad31ddc6b46169
#
_cell.length_a   1.000
_cell.length_b   1.000
_cell.length_c   1.000
_cell.angle_alpha   90.00
_cell.angle_beta   90.00
_cell.angle_gamma   90.00
#
_symmetry.space_group_name_H-M   'P 1'
#
loop_
_entity.id
_entity.type
_entity.pdbx_description
1 polymer ?
#
loop_
_entity_poly.entity_id
_entity_poly.type
_entity_poly.pdbx_seq_one_letter_code
_entity_poly.pdbx_strand_id
1 'polypeptide(L)'
;MQPRVKSVTHSERFLANIGQKRCFNLKIDHIAIAVEDVEKSARDYQEAFDVKDVEFETVESEGVKVAILHLENANIELMEPTNDSSPIKKFLEKRGSGLHHVALETKNIADEVTRMEGCGIQFLGKIRSGSAGTKVTFIHPKSLSGVLTELCSKP
;
A
#
# COMPACT_ATOMS: atom_id res chain seq x y z
N MET A 1 20.03 22.32 42.12
CA MET A 1 19.03 21.28 41.94
C MET A 1 18.39 21.51 40.57
N GLN A 2 18.83 20.75 39.54
CA GLN A 2 18.30 20.93 38.16
C GLN A 2 17.02 20.12 38.02
N PRO A 3 15.96 20.66 37.34
CA PRO A 3 14.73 19.92 37.13
C PRO A 3 14.97 18.77 36.14
N ARG A 4 14.57 17.55 36.53
CA ARG A 4 14.53 16.38 35.65
C ARG A 4 13.54 16.66 34.52
N VAL A 5 14.06 16.77 33.29
CA VAL A 5 13.25 16.74 32.07
C VAL A 5 12.61 15.36 31.98
N LYS A 6 11.30 15.26 32.14
CA LYS A 6 10.57 14.01 31.92
C LYS A 6 10.63 13.68 30.44
N SER A 7 11.17 12.52 30.10
CA SER A 7 11.13 12.00 28.75
C SER A 7 9.68 11.71 28.38
N VAL A 8 9.15 12.45 27.41
CA VAL A 8 7.81 12.23 26.88
C VAL A 8 7.80 10.88 26.15
N THR A 9 6.92 9.98 26.58
CA THR A 9 6.81 8.63 26.00
C THR A 9 6.30 8.70 24.55
N HIS A 10 6.55 7.63 23.78
CA HIS A 10 6.08 7.51 22.38
C HIS A 10 4.54 7.67 22.30
N SER A 11 3.81 7.10 23.27
CA SER A 11 2.34 7.27 23.44
C SER A 11 1.91 8.72 23.64
N GLU A 12 2.64 9.48 24.44
CA GLU A 12 2.28 10.88 24.74
C GLU A 12 2.53 11.79 23.55
N ARG A 13 3.55 11.54 22.74
CA ARG A 13 3.79 12.24 21.46
C ARG A 13 2.70 11.91 20.42
N PHE A 14 2.25 10.66 20.37
CA PHE A 14 1.16 10.23 19.50
C PHE A 14 -0.15 10.96 19.87
N LEU A 15 -0.51 11.01 21.15
CA LEU A 15 -1.73 11.66 21.64
C LEU A 15 -1.69 13.20 21.48
N ALA A 16 -0.55 13.84 21.64
CA ALA A 16 -0.41 15.30 21.44
C ALA A 16 -0.62 15.72 19.98
N ASN A 17 -0.26 14.86 19.00
CA ASN A 17 -0.50 15.13 17.57
C ASN A 17 -1.94 14.87 17.12
N ILE A 18 -2.73 14.08 17.85
CA ILE A 18 -4.16 13.85 17.53
C ILE A 18 -5.02 15.10 17.82
N GLY A 19 -4.54 16.03 18.64
CA GLY A 19 -5.28 17.25 19.03
C GLY A 19 -5.48 18.27 17.89
N GLN A 20 -4.75 18.17 16.78
CA GLN A 20 -5.08 18.91 15.55
C GLN A 20 -5.99 18.04 14.69
N LYS A 21 -7.27 18.38 14.62
CA LYS A 21 -8.26 17.83 13.66
C LYS A 21 -7.81 18.10 12.20
N ARG A 22 -6.77 17.42 11.75
CA ARG A 22 -6.54 17.24 10.32
C ARG A 22 -7.35 16.00 9.92
N CYS A 23 -8.52 16.22 9.33
CA CYS A 23 -9.25 15.17 8.64
C CYS A 23 -8.33 14.67 7.51
N PHE A 24 -7.65 13.56 7.75
CA PHE A 24 -6.90 12.86 6.73
C PHE A 24 -7.93 12.26 5.78
N ASN A 25 -8.02 12.80 4.57
CA ASN A 25 -8.83 12.21 3.50
C ASN A 25 -8.05 11.03 2.88
N LEU A 26 -7.70 10.05 3.72
CA LEU A 26 -7.19 8.78 3.24
C LEU A 26 -8.38 7.94 2.75
N LYS A 27 -8.22 7.32 1.60
CA LYS A 27 -9.17 6.36 1.04
C LYS A 27 -8.42 5.06 0.77
N ILE A 28 -9.11 3.94 0.81
CA ILE A 28 -8.57 2.72 0.21
C ILE A 28 -8.56 2.96 -1.31
N ASP A 29 -7.38 2.86 -1.90
CA ASP A 29 -7.21 2.91 -3.36
C ASP A 29 -7.42 1.52 -3.94
N HIS A 30 -6.63 0.56 -3.44
CA HIS A 30 -6.77 -0.82 -3.86
C HIS A 30 -6.36 -1.82 -2.76
N ILE A 31 -6.74 -3.06 -2.99
CA ILE A 31 -6.30 -4.24 -2.25
C ILE A 31 -5.53 -5.12 -3.24
N ALA A 32 -4.25 -5.34 -2.98
CA ALA A 32 -3.37 -6.09 -3.86
C ALA A 32 -3.22 -7.54 -3.41
N ILE A 33 -3.40 -8.47 -4.35
CA ILE A 33 -3.36 -9.91 -4.14
C ILE A 33 -2.33 -10.51 -5.07
N ALA A 34 -1.35 -11.23 -4.53
CA ALA A 34 -0.38 -11.98 -5.32
C ALA A 34 -1.01 -13.27 -5.84
N VAL A 35 -0.87 -13.52 -7.12
CA VAL A 35 -1.42 -14.69 -7.81
C VAL A 35 -0.39 -15.33 -8.75
N GLU A 36 -0.53 -16.62 -9.03
CA GLU A 36 0.36 -17.35 -9.93
C GLU A 36 -0.02 -17.17 -11.42
N ASP A 37 -1.31 -16.91 -11.71
CA ASP A 37 -1.87 -16.71 -13.04
C ASP A 37 -2.93 -15.62 -12.96
N VAL A 38 -2.60 -14.46 -13.48
CA VAL A 38 -3.44 -13.26 -13.37
C VAL A 38 -4.70 -13.36 -14.21
N GLU A 39 -4.64 -13.97 -15.42
CA GLU A 39 -5.79 -14.13 -16.29
C GLU A 39 -6.79 -15.11 -15.71
N LYS A 40 -6.30 -16.25 -15.20
CA LYS A 40 -7.16 -17.21 -14.54
C LYS A 40 -7.83 -16.60 -13.30
N SER A 41 -7.04 -15.95 -12.46
CA SER A 41 -7.55 -15.34 -11.24
C SER A 41 -8.56 -14.23 -11.56
N ALA A 42 -8.32 -13.40 -12.59
CA ALA A 42 -9.27 -12.38 -13.02
C ALA A 42 -10.61 -13.00 -13.45
N ARG A 43 -10.59 -14.08 -14.23
CA ARG A 43 -11.82 -14.81 -14.62
C ARG A 43 -12.55 -15.35 -13.40
N ASP A 44 -11.84 -15.96 -12.45
CA ASP A 44 -12.44 -16.50 -11.23
C ASP A 44 -13.17 -15.40 -10.43
N TYR A 45 -12.57 -14.18 -10.33
CA TYR A 45 -13.18 -13.04 -9.67
C TYR A 45 -14.37 -12.46 -10.45
N GLN A 46 -14.24 -12.36 -11.78
CA GLN A 46 -15.33 -11.89 -12.65
C GLN A 46 -16.56 -12.81 -12.53
N GLU A 47 -16.35 -14.11 -12.54
CA GLU A 47 -17.41 -15.10 -12.40
C GLU A 47 -18.04 -15.07 -11.01
N ALA A 48 -17.22 -14.99 -9.95
CA ALA A 48 -17.69 -15.02 -8.57
C ALA A 48 -18.50 -13.78 -8.18
N PHE A 49 -18.13 -12.59 -8.70
CA PHE A 49 -18.68 -11.32 -8.25
C PHE A 49 -19.39 -10.52 -9.35
N ASP A 50 -19.56 -11.08 -10.57
CA ASP A 50 -20.12 -10.40 -11.75
C ASP A 50 -19.42 -9.06 -12.09
N VAL A 51 -18.11 -8.95 -11.82
CA VAL A 51 -17.31 -7.78 -12.15
C VAL A 51 -17.00 -7.79 -13.64
N LYS A 52 -17.43 -6.77 -14.38
CA LYS A 52 -17.28 -6.69 -15.84
C LYS A 52 -16.13 -5.79 -16.26
N ASP A 53 -15.78 -4.82 -15.45
CA ASP A 53 -14.74 -3.84 -15.71
C ASP A 53 -13.41 -4.33 -15.14
N VAL A 54 -12.58 -4.91 -16.00
CA VAL A 54 -11.25 -5.44 -15.67
C VAL A 54 -10.25 -4.89 -16.66
N GLU A 55 -9.24 -4.19 -16.18
CA GLU A 55 -8.12 -3.67 -16.94
C GLU A 55 -6.87 -4.51 -16.68
N PHE A 56 -6.05 -4.73 -17.73
CA PHE A 56 -4.76 -5.39 -17.60
C PHE A 56 -3.64 -4.43 -17.96
N GLU A 57 -2.63 -4.38 -17.10
CA GLU A 57 -1.40 -3.64 -17.41
C GLU A 57 -0.15 -4.44 -17.01
N THR A 58 0.99 -4.08 -17.59
CA THR A 58 2.30 -4.57 -17.15
C THR A 58 3.13 -3.43 -16.62
N VAL A 59 3.55 -3.55 -15.37
CA VAL A 59 4.42 -2.58 -14.68
C VAL A 59 5.85 -3.11 -14.70
N GLU A 60 6.57 -2.82 -15.80
CA GLU A 60 7.92 -3.34 -16.04
C GLU A 60 8.91 -2.98 -14.91
N SER A 61 8.81 -1.77 -14.36
CA SER A 61 9.67 -1.32 -13.25
C SER A 61 9.52 -2.14 -11.98
N GLU A 62 8.37 -2.79 -11.78
CA GLU A 62 8.06 -3.64 -10.63
C GLU A 62 8.16 -5.13 -10.98
N GLY A 63 8.30 -5.47 -12.26
CA GLY A 63 8.31 -6.84 -12.75
C GLY A 63 6.99 -7.57 -12.47
N VAL A 64 5.85 -6.90 -12.71
CA VAL A 64 4.53 -7.46 -12.46
C VAL A 64 3.57 -7.21 -13.62
N LYS A 65 2.68 -8.17 -13.85
CA LYS A 65 1.47 -8.03 -14.64
C LYS A 65 0.29 -7.94 -13.68
N VAL A 66 -0.59 -6.99 -13.91
CA VAL A 66 -1.70 -6.67 -13.00
C VAL A 66 -3.03 -6.77 -13.74
N ALA A 67 -4.02 -7.39 -13.10
CA ALA A 67 -5.42 -7.24 -13.47
C ALA A 67 -6.11 -6.37 -12.41
N ILE A 68 -6.67 -5.24 -12.84
CA ILE A 68 -7.35 -4.27 -12.00
C ILE A 68 -8.85 -4.49 -12.16
N LEU A 69 -9.50 -4.91 -11.08
CA LEU A 69 -10.95 -5.05 -11.00
C LEU A 69 -11.52 -3.79 -10.35
N HIS A 70 -12.29 -3.03 -11.11
CA HIS A 70 -12.88 -1.78 -10.64
C HIS A 70 -14.16 -2.05 -9.85
N LEU A 71 -14.16 -1.64 -8.58
CA LEU A 71 -15.34 -1.67 -7.70
C LEU A 71 -15.78 -0.24 -7.39
N GLU A 72 -16.96 -0.06 -6.82
CA GLU A 72 -17.51 1.27 -6.53
C GLU A 72 -16.64 2.11 -5.58
N ASN A 73 -15.97 1.48 -4.63
CA ASN A 73 -15.29 2.17 -3.51
C ASN A 73 -13.79 1.94 -3.45
N ALA A 74 -13.26 0.95 -4.15
CA ALA A 74 -11.84 0.62 -4.20
C ALA A 74 -11.59 -0.36 -5.34
N ASN A 75 -10.33 -0.59 -5.73
CA ASN A 75 -9.97 -1.61 -6.69
C ASN A 75 -9.45 -2.88 -6.01
N ILE A 76 -9.57 -4.02 -6.70
CA ILE A 76 -8.78 -5.20 -6.40
C ILE A 76 -7.73 -5.33 -7.49
N GLU A 77 -6.48 -5.47 -7.11
CA GLU A 77 -5.36 -5.68 -8.03
C GLU A 77 -4.80 -7.09 -7.84
N LEU A 78 -4.92 -7.91 -8.88
CA LEU A 78 -4.32 -9.24 -8.93
C LEU A 78 -2.97 -9.11 -9.60
N MET A 79 -1.88 -9.53 -8.93
CA MET A 79 -0.51 -9.29 -9.37
C MET A 79 0.21 -10.61 -9.63
N GLU A 80 0.67 -10.82 -10.86
CA GLU A 80 1.52 -11.93 -11.28
C GLU A 80 2.95 -11.43 -11.54
N PRO A 81 4.00 -12.13 -11.06
CA PRO A 81 5.37 -11.73 -11.34
C PRO A 81 5.74 -12.03 -12.82
N THR A 82 6.39 -11.07 -13.48
CA THR A 82 6.89 -11.26 -14.87
C THR A 82 8.34 -11.74 -14.93
N ASN A 83 9.06 -11.73 -13.79
CA ASN A 83 10.44 -12.16 -13.71
C ASN A 83 10.84 -12.57 -12.27
N ASP A 84 12.00 -13.21 -12.13
CA ASP A 84 12.51 -13.73 -10.85
C ASP A 84 12.93 -12.65 -9.84
N SER A 85 13.17 -11.42 -10.29
CA SER A 85 13.52 -10.30 -9.42
C SER A 85 12.31 -9.63 -8.77
N SER A 86 11.11 -9.94 -9.26
CA SER A 86 9.85 -9.39 -8.76
C SER A 86 9.66 -9.64 -7.25
N PRO A 87 9.26 -8.64 -6.47
CA PRO A 87 8.87 -8.83 -5.08
C PRO A 87 7.69 -9.79 -4.92
N ILE A 88 6.79 -9.84 -5.93
CA ILE A 88 5.65 -10.76 -5.94
C ILE A 88 6.10 -12.21 -6.08
N LYS A 89 7.14 -12.49 -6.90
CA LYS A 89 7.73 -13.82 -7.01
C LYS A 89 8.20 -14.34 -5.64
N LYS A 90 8.96 -13.50 -4.92
CA LYS A 90 9.46 -13.83 -3.59
C LYS A 90 8.34 -14.03 -2.55
N PHE A 91 7.24 -13.28 -2.70
CA PHE A 91 6.08 -13.44 -1.84
C PHE A 91 5.40 -14.79 -2.08
N LEU A 92 5.12 -15.14 -3.35
CA LEU A 92 4.50 -16.40 -3.75
C LEU A 92 5.31 -17.61 -3.29
N GLU A 93 6.63 -17.59 -3.44
CA GLU A 93 7.53 -18.66 -2.98
C GLU A 93 7.46 -18.90 -1.46
N LYS A 94 7.25 -17.84 -0.68
CA LYS A 94 7.22 -17.92 0.78
C LYS A 94 5.84 -18.18 1.36
N ARG A 95 4.78 -17.73 0.72
CA ARG A 95 3.43 -17.68 1.29
C ARG A 95 2.35 -18.25 0.39
N GLY A 96 2.66 -18.52 -0.90
CA GLY A 96 1.65 -18.82 -1.89
C GLY A 96 0.81 -17.62 -2.28
N SER A 97 -0.24 -17.85 -3.06
CA SER A 97 -1.20 -16.80 -3.44
C SER A 97 -1.94 -16.24 -2.23
N GLY A 98 -2.20 -14.94 -2.24
CA GLY A 98 -2.94 -14.29 -1.16
C GLY A 98 -2.70 -12.79 -1.07
N LEU A 99 -3.28 -12.17 -0.04
CA LEU A 99 -3.20 -10.74 0.23
C LEU A 99 -1.74 -10.28 0.37
N HIS A 100 -1.31 -9.36 -0.50
CA HIS A 100 0.03 -8.80 -0.48
C HIS A 100 0.08 -7.47 0.28
N HIS A 101 -0.74 -6.48 -0.11
CA HIS A 101 -0.80 -5.19 0.59
C HIS A 101 -2.17 -4.50 0.45
N VAL A 102 -2.35 -3.45 1.23
CA VAL A 102 -3.45 -2.51 1.11
C VAL A 102 -2.87 -1.15 0.73
N ALA A 103 -3.41 -0.49 -0.28
CA ALA A 103 -3.01 0.84 -0.70
C ALA A 103 -3.99 1.90 -0.21
N LEU A 104 -3.43 2.97 0.35
CA LEU A 104 -4.16 4.14 0.82
C LEU A 104 -3.79 5.36 -0.04
N GLU A 105 -4.80 5.96 -0.67
CA GLU A 105 -4.64 7.19 -1.43
C GLU A 105 -4.63 8.40 -0.50
N THR A 106 -3.68 9.31 -0.72
CA THR A 106 -3.62 10.63 -0.10
C THR A 106 -3.51 11.73 -1.16
N LYS A 107 -3.90 12.94 -0.83
CA LYS A 107 -3.74 14.10 -1.72
C LYS A 107 -2.30 14.59 -1.83
N ASN A 108 -1.52 14.44 -0.77
CA ASN A 108 -0.11 14.87 -0.71
C ASN A 108 0.73 13.83 0.03
N ILE A 109 1.36 12.95 -0.73
CA ILE A 109 2.17 11.86 -0.18
C ILE A 109 3.39 12.36 0.61
N ALA A 110 4.01 13.48 0.21
CA ALA A 110 5.19 13.99 0.88
C ALA A 110 4.87 14.53 2.29
N ASP A 111 3.77 15.25 2.42
CA ASP A 111 3.29 15.74 3.72
C ASP A 111 2.91 14.59 4.64
N GLU A 112 2.22 13.57 4.09
CA GLU A 112 1.82 12.39 4.87
C GLU A 112 3.02 11.58 5.33
N VAL A 113 4.01 11.35 4.49
CA VAL A 113 5.26 10.66 4.87
C VAL A 113 5.95 11.42 5.99
N THR A 114 6.15 12.74 5.84
CA THR A 114 6.78 13.58 6.86
C THR A 114 6.05 13.49 8.20
N ARG A 115 4.72 13.56 8.17
CA ARG A 115 3.88 13.45 9.37
C ARG A 115 4.01 12.07 10.02
N MET A 116 3.93 11.00 9.23
CA MET A 116 4.01 9.63 9.70
C MET A 116 5.39 9.30 10.30
N GLU A 117 6.48 9.76 9.67
CA GLU A 117 7.83 9.64 10.21
C GLU A 117 7.97 10.36 11.55
N GLY A 118 7.37 11.55 11.67
CA GLY A 118 7.29 12.29 12.94
C GLY A 118 6.54 11.53 14.05
N CYS A 119 5.68 10.58 13.69
CA CYS A 119 5.00 9.65 14.61
C CYS A 119 5.76 8.33 14.82
N GLY A 120 6.95 8.17 14.23
CA GLY A 120 7.76 6.96 14.37
C GLY A 120 7.39 5.83 13.40
N ILE A 121 6.58 6.09 12.39
CA ILE A 121 6.26 5.13 11.32
C ILE A 121 7.50 4.99 10.41
N GLN A 122 7.85 3.75 10.11
CA GLN A 122 8.99 3.42 9.26
C GLN A 122 8.51 3.08 7.85
N PHE A 123 9.22 3.59 6.84
CA PHE A 123 8.99 3.30 5.43
C PHE A 123 10.07 2.34 4.89
N LEU A 124 9.72 1.54 3.88
CA LEU A 124 10.65 0.60 3.21
C LEU A 124 11.52 1.26 2.16
N GLY A 125 11.29 2.53 1.86
CA GLY A 125 12.06 3.28 0.87
C GLY A 125 11.54 4.70 0.72
N LYS A 126 12.11 5.41 -0.26
CA LYS A 126 11.67 6.77 -0.61
C LYS A 126 10.41 6.72 -1.48
N ILE A 127 9.73 7.87 -1.57
CA ILE A 127 8.68 8.09 -2.56
C ILE A 127 9.28 7.90 -3.95
N ARG A 128 8.61 7.10 -4.79
CA ARG A 128 8.99 6.79 -6.17
C ARG A 128 7.78 6.89 -7.11
N SER A 129 8.03 6.88 -8.40
CA SER A 129 6.96 6.79 -9.38
C SER A 129 6.36 5.38 -9.36
N GLY A 130 5.04 5.31 -9.38
CA GLY A 130 4.24 4.11 -9.59
C GLY A 130 3.64 4.07 -11.00
N SER A 131 2.64 3.22 -11.20
CA SER A 131 1.87 3.14 -12.45
C SER A 131 1.10 4.44 -12.72
N ALA A 132 0.74 4.69 -13.99
CA ALA A 132 -0.11 5.80 -14.42
C ALA A 132 0.29 7.19 -13.84
N GLY A 133 1.59 7.43 -13.61
CA GLY A 133 2.09 8.71 -13.08
C GLY A 133 1.84 8.93 -11.58
N THR A 134 1.39 7.92 -10.86
CA THR A 134 1.23 7.96 -9.41
C THR A 134 2.58 8.08 -8.69
N LYS A 135 2.54 8.55 -7.45
CA LYS A 135 3.67 8.49 -6.52
C LYS A 135 3.34 7.51 -5.43
N VAL A 136 4.29 6.65 -5.09
CA VAL A 136 4.08 5.57 -4.12
C VAL A 136 5.24 5.44 -3.14
N THR A 137 4.94 4.94 -1.95
CA THR A 137 5.90 4.44 -0.96
C THR A 137 5.24 3.40 -0.08
N PHE A 138 6.03 2.56 0.59
CA PHE A 138 5.51 1.48 1.43
C PHE A 138 5.87 1.69 2.89
N ILE A 139 4.88 1.54 3.75
CA ILE A 139 5.05 1.53 5.21
C ILE A 139 5.53 0.13 5.62
N HIS A 140 6.58 0.10 6.44
CA HIS A 140 7.12 -1.16 6.94
C HIS A 140 6.07 -1.92 7.77
N PRO A 141 5.83 -3.23 7.53
CA PRO A 141 4.79 -4.00 8.23
C PRO A 141 4.87 -3.95 9.75
N LYS A 142 6.08 -3.86 10.32
CA LYS A 142 6.27 -3.74 11.78
C LYS A 142 5.62 -2.48 12.38
N SER A 143 5.43 -1.44 11.59
CA SER A 143 4.77 -0.20 12.04
C SER A 143 3.24 -0.32 12.07
N LEU A 144 2.65 -1.26 11.32
CA LEU A 144 1.21 -1.43 11.17
C LEU A 144 0.78 -2.90 11.37
N SER A 145 1.14 -3.49 12.51
CA SER A 145 0.66 -4.82 12.95
C SER A 145 0.88 -5.95 11.93
N GLY A 146 1.96 -5.87 11.15
CA GLY A 146 2.33 -6.90 10.19
C GLY A 146 1.72 -6.73 8.79
N VAL A 147 0.94 -5.67 8.55
CA VAL A 147 0.33 -5.38 7.25
C VAL A 147 1.28 -4.51 6.42
N LEU A 148 1.65 -4.99 5.23
CA LEU A 148 2.31 -4.15 4.23
C LEU A 148 1.27 -3.14 3.72
N THR A 149 1.57 -1.85 3.87
CA THR A 149 0.65 -0.79 3.46
C THR A 149 1.34 0.13 2.49
N GLU A 150 0.75 0.30 1.32
CA GLU A 150 1.17 1.30 0.35
C GLU A 150 0.51 2.64 0.67
N LEU A 151 1.27 3.71 0.53
CA LEU A 151 0.74 5.06 0.47
C LEU A 151 0.93 5.56 -0.96
N CYS A 152 -0.14 6.01 -1.61
CA CYS A 152 -0.12 6.50 -2.97
C CYS A 152 -0.77 7.88 -3.12
N SER A 153 -0.37 8.62 -4.16
CA SER A 153 -1.07 9.83 -4.59
C SER A 153 -1.17 9.85 -6.12
N LYS A 154 -2.35 10.18 -6.62
CA LYS A 154 -2.60 10.37 -8.06
C LYS A 154 -2.04 11.71 -8.53
N PRO A 155 -1.78 11.87 -9.84
CA PRO A 155 -1.32 13.14 -10.43
C PRO A 155 -2.22 14.32 -10.12
#